data_8389b8a1c5ad38d6805ae8ef41627c27
#
_entry.id   8389b8a1c5ad38d6805ae8ef41627c27
#
_cell.length_a   1.000
_cell.length_b   1.000
_cell.length_c   1.000
_cell.angle_alpha   90.00
_cell.angle_beta   90.00
_cell.angle_gamma   90.00
#
_symmetry.space_group_name_H-M   'P 1'
#
loop_
_entity.id
_entity.type
_entity.pdbx_description
1 polymer ?
#
loop_
_entity_poly.entity_id
_entity_poly.type
_entity_poly.pdbx_seq_one_letter_code
_entity_poly.pdbx_strand_id
1 'polypeptide(L)'
;MKKEPIKTSNPDNTESSDANEVEIENAAIAASGIVSVANTSDGRIEVFGVGGDNAVWRNGQTTHTGASWTGWSSLGGSVTSKPAAYLNSDGRLEVFVRGSDNALWHNWQTTPNASWSGWQSLGGTITSNPAVYINADGRLEVFARGLDNTLWHIWQTAPHSNPWSSWYSLGHVITSNPAVHINADGRLEVFARGADNALWHIWQTAPHSGYWSGWHSLGGVLSSDPVVARTVDGRLEVFVRGTDNALHHIWQTAPHSNQWSNWASLGGVITSAPAVVKNSDGRLEVFVRGANKELSLYHIWQNDTHSGSWSGWALLNGGLTSGPDVTTNADGRLDVFVRGGGNALYHIWQTAPHSNQWSDWASLGGTLIDASAIK
;
A
#
# COMPACT_ATOMS: atom_id res chain seq x y z
N MET A 1 -34.96 -10.59 -41.15
CA MET A 1 -33.70 -10.29 -40.49
C MET A 1 -33.66 -11.12 -39.22
N LYS A 2 -32.86 -12.19 -39.24
CA LYS A 2 -32.73 -13.11 -38.11
C LYS A 2 -31.63 -12.57 -37.20
N LYS A 3 -31.95 -12.32 -35.94
CA LYS A 3 -30.95 -12.04 -34.89
C LYS A 3 -30.19 -13.35 -34.56
N GLU A 4 -28.90 -13.33 -34.74
CA GLU A 4 -28.02 -14.41 -34.23
C GLU A 4 -27.88 -14.27 -32.70
N PRO A 5 -27.77 -15.38 -31.97
CA PRO A 5 -27.58 -15.38 -30.54
C PRO A 5 -26.10 -15.05 -30.19
N ILE A 6 -25.92 -14.25 -29.15
CA ILE A 6 -24.63 -13.92 -28.55
C ILE A 6 -24.05 -15.20 -28.01
N LYS A 7 -22.90 -15.62 -28.52
CA LYS A 7 -22.09 -16.70 -27.96
C LYS A 7 -21.47 -16.23 -26.64
N THR A 8 -21.86 -16.85 -25.55
CA THR A 8 -21.11 -16.80 -24.30
C THR A 8 -19.80 -17.55 -24.49
N SER A 9 -18.70 -16.85 -24.62
CA SER A 9 -17.35 -17.46 -24.61
C SER A 9 -16.95 -17.71 -23.17
N ASN A 10 -16.62 -18.97 -22.90
CA ASN A 10 -15.95 -19.45 -21.70
C ASN A 10 -14.61 -18.70 -21.54
N PRO A 11 -14.18 -18.22 -20.36
CA PRO A 11 -12.88 -17.58 -20.18
C PRO A 11 -11.81 -18.68 -20.02
N ASP A 12 -11.42 -19.29 -21.13
CA ASP A 12 -10.17 -20.05 -21.16
C ASP A 12 -9.00 -19.12 -21.53
N ASN A 13 -8.31 -18.71 -20.53
CA ASN A 13 -6.86 -18.64 -20.34
C ASN A 13 -5.98 -18.44 -21.60
N THR A 14 -6.03 -17.29 -22.29
CA THR A 14 -5.01 -16.93 -23.29
C THR A 14 -4.79 -15.41 -23.46
N GLU A 15 -5.11 -14.57 -22.49
CA GLU A 15 -4.84 -13.12 -22.61
C GLU A 15 -3.54 -12.62 -21.95
N SER A 16 -2.54 -13.51 -21.79
CA SER A 16 -1.21 -13.06 -21.32
C SER A 16 -0.38 -12.35 -22.42
N SER A 17 -0.84 -12.37 -23.68
CA SER A 17 -0.13 -11.74 -24.79
C SER A 17 -0.47 -10.26 -24.98
N ASP A 18 -1.67 -9.82 -24.60
CA ASP A 18 -2.09 -8.43 -24.85
C ASP A 18 -1.39 -7.39 -23.94
N ALA A 19 -0.85 -7.82 -22.79
CA ALA A 19 -0.02 -6.95 -21.94
C ALA A 19 1.36 -6.67 -22.52
N ASN A 20 1.80 -7.44 -23.52
CA ASN A 20 3.13 -7.33 -24.13
C ASN A 20 3.16 -6.59 -25.48
N GLU A 21 2.00 -6.25 -26.07
CA GLU A 21 1.93 -5.64 -27.40
C GLU A 21 1.52 -4.15 -27.42
N VAL A 22 1.42 -3.49 -26.28
CA VAL A 22 1.08 -2.07 -26.27
C VAL A 22 2.32 -1.22 -26.47
N GLU A 23 2.43 -0.55 -27.62
CA GLU A 23 3.41 0.51 -27.86
C GLU A 23 3.34 1.58 -26.77
N ILE A 24 4.45 1.72 -26.00
CA ILE A 24 4.57 2.63 -24.86
C ILE A 24 4.92 4.03 -25.38
N GLU A 25 4.01 4.71 -26.10
CA GLU A 25 4.24 6.11 -26.45
C GLU A 25 3.95 7.13 -25.33
N ASN A 26 3.34 6.70 -24.22
CA ASN A 26 3.07 7.56 -23.06
C ASN A 26 3.06 6.80 -21.74
N ALA A 27 4.11 6.05 -21.44
CA ALA A 27 4.35 5.51 -20.10
C ALA A 27 4.70 6.66 -19.15
N ALA A 28 3.76 7.57 -18.97
CA ALA A 28 3.86 8.62 -17.99
C ALA A 28 3.88 7.98 -16.60
N ILE A 29 4.82 8.41 -15.80
CA ILE A 29 4.89 8.39 -14.33
C ILE A 29 4.07 7.27 -13.68
N ALA A 30 4.76 6.33 -13.04
CA ALA A 30 4.12 5.31 -12.21
C ALA A 30 3.12 5.97 -11.25
N ALA A 31 1.85 5.62 -11.35
CA ALA A 31 0.86 6.05 -10.38
C ALA A 31 0.91 5.08 -9.20
N SER A 32 1.10 5.60 -8.00
CA SER A 32 0.86 4.88 -6.75
C SER A 32 -0.60 5.00 -6.34
N GLY A 33 -1.08 4.16 -5.45
CA GLY A 33 -2.38 4.34 -4.80
C GLY A 33 -2.45 5.70 -4.08
N ILE A 34 -3.62 6.27 -4.02
CA ILE A 34 -3.86 7.63 -3.48
C ILE A 34 -4.61 7.63 -2.16
N VAL A 35 -5.09 6.48 -1.72
CA VAL A 35 -5.79 6.32 -0.45
C VAL A 35 -4.97 5.48 0.52
N SER A 36 -5.24 5.59 1.80
CA SER A 36 -4.84 4.62 2.81
C SER A 36 -6.06 3.83 3.23
N VAL A 37 -5.92 2.53 3.33
CA VAL A 37 -6.99 1.63 3.74
C VAL A 37 -6.58 0.98 5.05
N ALA A 38 -7.44 1.01 6.04
CA ALA A 38 -7.20 0.39 7.34
C ALA A 38 -8.45 -0.34 7.83
N ASN A 39 -8.23 -1.41 8.59
CA ASN A 39 -9.31 -2.09 9.29
C ASN A 39 -9.48 -1.50 10.68
N THR A 40 -10.71 -1.20 11.05
CA THR A 40 -11.08 -0.82 12.42
C THR A 40 -10.98 -2.02 13.37
N SER A 41 -11.01 -1.78 14.66
CA SER A 41 -10.94 -2.84 15.68
C SER A 41 -12.06 -3.86 15.61
N ASP A 42 -13.20 -3.49 15.02
CA ASP A 42 -14.32 -4.40 14.75
C ASP A 42 -14.28 -5.00 13.34
N GLY A 43 -13.20 -4.78 12.58
CA GLY A 43 -12.93 -5.40 11.28
C GLY A 43 -13.56 -4.71 10.08
N ARG A 44 -14.25 -3.58 10.25
CA ARG A 44 -14.76 -2.78 9.12
C ARG A 44 -13.62 -2.06 8.42
N ILE A 45 -13.75 -1.87 7.12
CA ILE A 45 -12.78 -1.10 6.34
C ILE A 45 -13.08 0.39 6.49
N GLU A 46 -12.05 1.19 6.68
CA GLU A 46 -12.06 2.64 6.60
C GLU A 46 -11.01 3.11 5.60
N VAL A 47 -11.42 3.97 4.67
CA VAL A 47 -10.59 4.51 3.59
C VAL A 47 -10.35 5.99 3.86
N PHE A 48 -9.08 6.42 3.71
CA PHE A 48 -8.65 7.81 3.88
C PHE A 48 -8.04 8.31 2.58
N GLY A 49 -8.47 9.47 2.12
CA GLY A 49 -7.93 10.11 0.91
C GLY A 49 -7.86 11.62 1.08
N VAL A 50 -7.21 12.29 0.13
CA VAL A 50 -7.11 13.74 0.11
C VAL A 50 -8.12 14.29 -0.90
N GLY A 51 -8.96 15.18 -0.45
CA GLY A 51 -9.97 15.86 -1.28
C GLY A 51 -9.36 16.99 -2.11
N GLY A 52 -10.13 17.52 -3.07
CA GLY A 52 -9.74 18.67 -3.88
C GLY A 52 -9.50 19.96 -3.09
N ASP A 53 -9.91 19.99 -1.83
CA ASP A 53 -9.68 21.06 -0.84
C ASP A 53 -8.38 20.88 -0.06
N ASN A 54 -7.58 19.88 -0.37
CA ASN A 54 -6.35 19.45 0.33
C ASN A 54 -6.60 18.98 1.77
N ALA A 55 -7.85 18.73 2.16
CA ALA A 55 -8.18 18.13 3.45
C ALA A 55 -8.15 16.60 3.37
N VAL A 56 -7.95 15.94 4.51
CA VAL A 56 -8.14 14.49 4.62
C VAL A 56 -9.63 14.20 4.75
N TRP A 57 -10.10 13.30 3.93
CA TRP A 57 -11.47 12.77 3.93
C TRP A 57 -11.45 11.28 4.22
N ARG A 58 -12.48 10.79 4.89
CA ARG A 58 -12.66 9.37 5.20
C ARG A 58 -14.03 8.86 4.77
N ASN A 59 -14.10 7.57 4.46
CA ASN A 59 -15.34 6.85 4.19
C ASN A 59 -15.22 5.44 4.78
N GLY A 60 -16.16 5.01 5.58
CA GLY A 60 -16.09 3.74 6.31
C GLY A 60 -17.24 2.80 5.94
N GLN A 61 -17.00 1.50 6.01
CA GLN A 61 -18.07 0.51 5.94
C GLN A 61 -19.02 0.65 7.12
N THR A 62 -20.33 0.47 6.87
CA THR A 62 -21.35 0.49 7.94
C THR A 62 -21.50 -0.88 8.62
N THR A 63 -21.09 -1.96 7.95
CA THR A 63 -21.11 -3.34 8.45
C THR A 63 -19.84 -4.07 8.04
N HIS A 64 -19.49 -5.17 8.74
CA HIS A 64 -18.25 -5.92 8.56
C HIS A 64 -18.06 -6.56 7.18
N THR A 65 -19.13 -6.79 6.44
CA THR A 65 -19.11 -7.48 5.15
C THR A 65 -19.97 -6.77 4.10
N GLY A 66 -20.45 -5.57 4.44
CA GLY A 66 -21.46 -4.88 3.64
C GLY A 66 -20.88 -4.05 2.51
N ALA A 67 -21.65 -3.98 1.43
CA ALA A 67 -21.43 -3.02 0.35
C ALA A 67 -21.89 -1.59 0.72
N SER A 68 -22.33 -1.36 1.98
CA SER A 68 -22.85 -0.07 2.44
C SER A 68 -21.76 0.73 3.14
N TRP A 69 -21.66 2.00 2.78
CA TRP A 69 -20.65 2.95 3.25
C TRP A 69 -21.29 4.19 3.87
N THR A 70 -20.58 4.83 4.80
CA THR A 70 -21.06 6.02 5.53
C THR A 70 -21.20 7.26 4.64
N GLY A 71 -20.53 7.26 3.50
CA GLY A 71 -20.26 8.45 2.72
C GLY A 71 -19.04 9.22 3.25
N TRP A 72 -18.57 10.15 2.43
CA TRP A 72 -17.37 10.92 2.75
C TRP A 72 -17.61 11.95 3.85
N SER A 73 -16.71 11.97 4.83
CA SER A 73 -16.66 12.99 5.89
C SER A 73 -15.25 13.54 6.04
N SER A 74 -15.13 14.86 6.19
CA SER A 74 -13.84 15.53 6.30
C SER A 74 -13.26 15.40 7.70
N LEU A 75 -11.97 15.12 7.79
CA LEU A 75 -11.15 15.28 8.98
C LEU A 75 -10.44 16.66 9.00
N GLY A 76 -10.63 17.47 7.95
CA GLY A 76 -9.94 18.76 7.80
C GLY A 76 -8.45 18.59 7.51
N GLY A 77 -7.66 19.58 7.90
CA GLY A 77 -6.24 19.69 7.64
C GLY A 77 -5.94 20.38 6.32
N SER A 78 -4.64 20.63 6.08
CA SER A 78 -4.09 21.10 4.79
C SER A 78 -2.85 20.26 4.54
N VAL A 79 -2.96 19.26 3.67
CA VAL A 79 -1.99 18.17 3.56
C VAL A 79 -1.39 18.08 2.15
N THR A 80 -0.16 17.55 2.09
CA THR A 80 0.65 17.44 0.87
C THR A 80 1.22 16.04 0.68
N SER A 81 0.66 15.04 1.36
CA SER A 81 1.02 13.62 1.20
C SER A 81 -0.21 12.73 1.17
N LYS A 82 -0.05 11.51 0.63
CA LYS A 82 -0.99 10.43 0.87
C LYS A 82 -1.12 10.20 2.39
N PRO A 83 -2.32 9.98 2.95
CA PRO A 83 -2.48 9.54 4.33
C PRO A 83 -1.85 8.17 4.57
N ALA A 84 -1.38 7.92 5.79
CA ALA A 84 -1.00 6.61 6.28
C ALA A 84 -1.81 6.32 7.55
N ALA A 85 -2.76 5.38 7.47
CA ALA A 85 -3.61 5.01 8.60
C ALA A 85 -3.15 3.69 9.19
N TYR A 86 -3.20 3.59 10.52
CA TYR A 86 -2.86 2.36 11.22
C TYR A 86 -3.70 2.20 12.49
N LEU A 87 -3.88 0.95 12.91
CA LEU A 87 -4.60 0.61 14.12
C LEU A 87 -3.64 0.58 15.32
N ASN A 88 -3.89 1.41 16.33
CA ASN A 88 -3.19 1.35 17.60
C ASN A 88 -3.51 0.05 18.35
N SER A 89 -2.65 -0.32 19.29
CA SER A 89 -2.83 -1.53 20.12
C SER A 89 -4.09 -1.51 21.02
N ASP A 90 -4.69 -0.35 21.24
CA ASP A 90 -5.97 -0.20 21.94
C ASP A 90 -7.19 -0.19 21.01
N GLY A 91 -7.01 -0.42 19.72
CA GLY A 91 -8.06 -0.50 18.72
C GLY A 91 -8.52 0.83 18.13
N ARG A 92 -7.84 1.94 18.43
CA ARG A 92 -8.10 3.25 17.80
C ARG A 92 -7.33 3.36 16.48
N LEU A 93 -7.99 3.84 15.43
CA LEU A 93 -7.30 4.26 14.23
C LEU A 93 -6.56 5.58 14.45
N GLU A 94 -5.39 5.68 13.86
CA GLU A 94 -4.58 6.89 13.81
C GLU A 94 -4.09 7.12 12.38
N VAL A 95 -4.16 8.37 11.91
CA VAL A 95 -3.82 8.78 10.54
C VAL A 95 -2.70 9.80 10.57
N PHE A 96 -1.69 9.58 9.75
CA PHE A 96 -0.50 10.40 9.62
C PHE A 96 -0.43 11.01 8.23
N VAL A 97 -0.03 12.28 8.15
CA VAL A 97 0.13 13.03 6.90
C VAL A 97 1.29 14.03 7.00
N ARG A 98 1.83 14.41 5.85
CA ARG A 98 2.64 15.62 5.75
C ARG A 98 1.71 16.83 5.58
N GLY A 99 1.84 17.81 6.47
CA GLY A 99 1.14 19.09 6.35
C GLY A 99 1.73 19.99 5.26
N SER A 100 1.05 21.09 4.97
CA SER A 100 1.54 22.13 4.04
C SER A 100 2.79 22.85 4.55
N ASP A 101 3.09 22.72 5.84
CA ASP A 101 4.33 23.20 6.50
C ASP A 101 5.48 22.18 6.41
N ASN A 102 5.27 21.06 5.73
CA ASN A 102 6.14 19.89 5.65
C ASN A 102 6.39 19.15 6.98
N ALA A 103 5.72 19.48 8.07
CA ALA A 103 5.77 18.71 9.31
C ALA A 103 4.93 17.44 9.18
N LEU A 104 5.26 16.43 10.00
CA LEU A 104 4.37 15.29 10.22
C LEU A 104 3.23 15.71 11.14
N TRP A 105 2.01 15.45 10.74
CA TRP A 105 0.79 15.66 11.50
C TRP A 105 0.06 14.35 11.69
N HIS A 106 -0.64 14.18 12.82
CA HIS A 106 -1.48 13.04 13.10
C HIS A 106 -2.83 13.44 13.66
N ASN A 107 -3.80 12.53 13.50
CA ASN A 107 -5.15 12.63 14.05
C ASN A 107 -5.61 11.20 14.39
N TRP A 108 -6.22 11.00 15.56
CA TRP A 108 -6.58 9.68 16.04
C TRP A 108 -8.00 9.64 16.58
N GLN A 109 -8.60 8.46 16.61
CA GLN A 109 -9.89 8.24 17.25
C GLN A 109 -9.77 8.41 18.78
N THR A 110 -10.70 9.09 19.42
CA THR A 110 -10.69 9.31 20.88
C THR A 110 -10.95 8.02 21.66
N THR A 111 -11.76 7.12 21.10
CA THR A 111 -11.94 5.71 21.47
C THR A 111 -12.18 4.93 20.18
N PRO A 112 -12.06 3.58 20.17
CA PRO A 112 -12.33 2.77 18.97
C PRO A 112 -13.66 3.13 18.30
N ASN A 113 -13.62 3.39 16.98
CA ASN A 113 -14.77 3.76 16.14
C ASN A 113 -15.54 5.03 16.54
N ALA A 114 -14.93 5.90 17.36
CA ALA A 114 -15.54 7.14 17.86
C ALA A 114 -15.07 8.39 17.07
N SER A 115 -15.28 9.55 17.68
CA SER A 115 -14.86 10.85 17.17
C SER A 115 -13.32 10.95 17.08
N TRP A 116 -12.86 11.91 16.29
CA TRP A 116 -11.45 12.18 16.06
C TRP A 116 -10.93 13.31 16.95
N SER A 117 -9.67 13.23 17.35
CA SER A 117 -9.02 14.18 18.27
C SER A 117 -8.82 15.57 17.70
N GLY A 118 -8.75 15.68 16.38
CA GLY A 118 -8.23 16.83 15.66
C GLY A 118 -6.72 16.71 15.42
N TRP A 119 -6.23 17.47 14.42
CA TRP A 119 -4.85 17.39 13.98
C TRP A 119 -3.88 17.96 15.01
N GLN A 120 -2.81 17.21 15.28
CA GLN A 120 -1.68 17.64 16.09
C GLN A 120 -0.37 17.44 15.30
N SER A 121 0.57 18.38 15.47
CA SER A 121 1.88 18.30 14.82
C SER A 121 2.86 17.46 15.63
N LEU A 122 3.55 16.55 14.95
CA LEU A 122 4.72 15.84 15.47
C LEU A 122 6.03 16.48 15.01
N GLY A 123 5.94 17.64 14.36
CA GLY A 123 7.11 18.40 13.89
C GLY A 123 7.88 17.67 12.79
N GLY A 124 9.19 17.90 12.76
CA GLY A 124 10.06 17.43 11.68
C GLY A 124 9.88 18.22 10.39
N THR A 125 10.67 17.86 9.38
CA THR A 125 10.50 18.36 8.01
C THR A 125 10.68 17.18 7.08
N ILE A 126 9.56 16.65 6.58
CA ILE A 126 9.54 15.43 5.77
C ILE A 126 9.22 15.76 4.30
N THR A 127 9.73 14.94 3.38
CA THR A 127 9.61 15.13 1.92
C THR A 127 9.00 13.95 1.20
N SER A 128 8.57 12.90 1.94
CA SER A 128 7.89 11.71 1.43
C SER A 128 6.50 11.56 2.03
N ASN A 129 5.72 10.61 1.54
CA ASN A 129 4.61 10.07 2.30
C ASN A 129 5.16 9.38 3.56
N PRO A 130 4.47 9.48 4.71
CA PRO A 130 4.83 8.70 5.90
C PRO A 130 4.51 7.22 5.68
N ALA A 131 5.31 6.34 6.29
CA ALA A 131 5.01 4.92 6.46
C ALA A 131 4.91 4.63 7.96
N VAL A 132 3.88 3.93 8.38
CA VAL A 132 3.62 3.63 9.78
C VAL A 132 3.50 2.13 10.00
N TYR A 133 4.05 1.64 11.09
CA TYR A 133 3.85 0.26 11.53
C TYR A 133 3.86 0.18 13.06
N ILE A 134 3.29 -0.91 13.58
CA ILE A 134 3.27 -1.20 15.01
C ILE A 134 4.48 -2.04 15.40
N ASN A 135 5.19 -1.64 16.44
CA ASN A 135 6.27 -2.41 17.06
C ASN A 135 5.71 -3.62 17.82
N ALA A 136 6.56 -4.59 18.11
CA ALA A 136 6.20 -5.78 18.87
C ALA A 136 5.69 -5.50 20.29
N ASP A 137 5.98 -4.32 20.84
CA ASP A 137 5.48 -3.86 22.14
C ASP A 137 4.19 -3.01 22.04
N GLY A 138 3.61 -2.88 20.84
CA GLY A 138 2.36 -2.17 20.60
C GLY A 138 2.48 -0.66 20.38
N ARG A 139 3.69 -0.10 20.29
CA ARG A 139 3.92 1.31 19.93
C ARG A 139 3.90 1.50 18.42
N LEU A 140 3.26 2.55 17.96
CA LEU A 140 3.39 2.98 16.56
C LEU A 140 4.74 3.65 16.34
N GLU A 141 5.33 3.39 15.18
CA GLU A 141 6.54 4.02 14.68
C GLU A 141 6.33 4.49 13.24
N VAL A 142 6.71 5.74 12.96
CA VAL A 142 6.51 6.40 11.67
C VAL A 142 7.86 6.70 11.04
N PHE A 143 7.98 6.38 9.76
CA PHE A 143 9.18 6.56 8.95
C PHE A 143 8.88 7.52 7.80
N ALA A 144 9.82 8.43 7.53
CA ALA A 144 9.70 9.35 6.40
C ALA A 144 11.09 9.78 5.91
N ARG A 145 11.16 10.21 4.65
CA ARG A 145 12.34 10.88 4.13
C ARG A 145 12.36 12.31 4.64
N GLY A 146 13.48 12.73 5.23
CA GLY A 146 13.72 14.09 5.67
C GLY A 146 14.12 15.05 4.53
N LEU A 147 14.33 16.32 4.87
CA LEU A 147 14.79 17.35 3.92
C LEU A 147 16.19 17.06 3.37
N ASP A 148 17.03 16.38 4.14
CA ASP A 148 18.37 15.93 3.76
C ASP A 148 18.35 14.67 2.87
N ASN A 149 17.14 14.21 2.46
CA ASN A 149 16.87 12.97 1.75
C ASN A 149 17.29 11.69 2.49
N THR A 150 17.61 11.72 3.77
CA THR A 150 17.86 10.52 4.56
C THR A 150 16.57 9.99 5.18
N LEU A 151 16.59 8.73 5.65
CA LEU A 151 15.47 8.15 6.39
C LEU A 151 15.47 8.66 7.82
N TRP A 152 14.32 9.12 8.27
CA TRP A 152 14.06 9.56 9.65
C TRP A 152 12.88 8.80 10.23
N HIS A 153 12.86 8.66 11.57
CA HIS A 153 11.77 8.02 12.28
C HIS A 153 11.43 8.71 13.59
N ILE A 154 10.20 8.45 14.06
CA ILE A 154 9.63 8.91 15.32
C ILE A 154 8.65 7.85 15.83
N TRP A 155 8.57 7.63 17.14
CA TRP A 155 7.72 6.59 17.71
C TRP A 155 6.99 7.03 18.97
N GLN A 156 5.88 6.37 19.29
CA GLN A 156 5.18 6.55 20.56
C GLN A 156 6.08 6.14 21.73
N THR A 157 6.10 6.91 22.83
CA THR A 157 6.94 6.60 24.00
C THR A 157 6.39 5.44 24.84
N ALA A 158 5.11 5.13 24.72
CA ALA A 158 4.44 3.94 25.23
C ALA A 158 3.31 3.53 24.25
N PRO A 159 2.81 2.27 24.31
CA PRO A 159 1.70 1.84 23.47
C PRO A 159 0.52 2.80 23.54
N HIS A 160 -0.08 3.12 22.38
CA HIS A 160 -1.22 4.03 22.21
C HIS A 160 -1.13 5.37 22.96
N SER A 161 0.08 5.80 23.32
CA SER A 161 0.32 7.06 24.03
C SER A 161 0.38 8.26 23.08
N ASN A 162 0.01 9.43 23.59
CA ASN A 162 0.14 10.69 22.86
C ASN A 162 1.55 11.31 22.93
N PRO A 163 2.38 11.12 23.98
CA PRO A 163 3.77 11.51 23.92
C PRO A 163 4.55 10.68 22.90
N TRP A 164 5.25 11.39 21.99
CA TRP A 164 6.12 10.83 20.97
C TRP A 164 7.58 11.12 21.31
N SER A 165 8.50 10.33 20.75
CA SER A 165 9.94 10.59 20.82
C SER A 165 10.30 11.89 20.09
N SER A 166 11.56 12.29 20.16
CA SER A 166 12.14 13.18 19.16
C SER A 166 12.34 12.45 17.83
N TRP A 167 12.55 13.20 16.76
CA TRP A 167 12.96 12.65 15.45
C TRP A 167 14.42 12.19 15.51
N TYR A 168 14.69 11.00 14.94
CA TYR A 168 16.03 10.45 14.79
C TYR A 168 16.28 10.07 13.33
N SER A 169 17.50 10.33 12.86
CA SER A 169 17.94 9.92 11.53
C SER A 169 18.48 8.49 11.56
N LEU A 170 18.04 7.70 10.61
CA LEU A 170 18.62 6.39 10.28
C LEU A 170 19.64 6.50 9.14
N GLY A 171 19.89 7.70 8.65
CA GLY A 171 20.85 7.98 7.59
C GLY A 171 20.43 7.45 6.23
N HIS A 172 21.37 7.24 5.35
CA HIS A 172 21.26 6.80 3.96
C HIS A 172 20.34 7.66 3.10
N VAL A 173 20.78 8.02 1.90
CA VAL A 173 20.00 8.84 0.95
C VAL A 173 19.00 7.92 0.23
N ILE A 174 17.71 8.20 0.44
CA ILE A 174 16.61 7.47 -0.20
C ILE A 174 15.87 8.36 -1.20
N THR A 175 15.34 7.76 -2.28
CA THR A 175 14.66 8.47 -3.37
C THR A 175 13.21 8.04 -3.57
N SER A 176 12.71 7.13 -2.71
CA SER A 176 11.32 6.67 -2.69
C SER A 176 10.62 7.04 -1.38
N ASN A 177 9.33 6.79 -1.29
CA ASN A 177 8.69 6.60 -0.01
C ASN A 177 9.25 5.33 0.65
N PRO A 178 9.42 5.29 1.99
CA PRO A 178 9.80 4.06 2.70
C PRO A 178 8.63 3.07 2.76
N ALA A 179 8.96 1.78 2.80
CA ALA A 179 8.02 0.72 3.14
C ALA A 179 8.52 0.00 4.39
N VAL A 180 7.63 -0.34 5.31
CA VAL A 180 7.97 -0.96 6.59
C VAL A 180 7.10 -2.18 6.85
N HIS A 181 7.70 -3.22 7.41
CA HIS A 181 6.97 -4.39 7.89
C HIS A 181 7.67 -5.00 9.11
N ILE A 182 6.93 -5.78 9.89
CA ILE A 182 7.47 -6.52 11.02
C ILE A 182 7.93 -7.92 10.58
N ASN A 183 9.15 -8.29 10.93
CA ASN A 183 9.68 -9.63 10.76
C ASN A 183 8.98 -10.64 11.68
N ALA A 184 9.16 -11.93 11.41
CA ALA A 184 8.58 -13.01 12.22
C ALA A 184 9.09 -13.03 13.67
N ASP A 185 10.26 -12.46 13.93
CA ASP A 185 10.85 -12.31 15.28
C ASP A 185 10.44 -10.99 15.98
N GLY A 186 9.58 -10.18 15.38
CA GLY A 186 9.07 -8.95 15.96
C GLY A 186 9.92 -7.70 15.71
N ARG A 187 10.98 -7.77 14.91
CA ARG A 187 11.79 -6.61 14.50
C ARG A 187 11.15 -5.89 13.32
N LEU A 188 11.10 -4.57 13.36
CA LEU A 188 10.75 -3.78 12.18
C LEU A 188 11.89 -3.80 11.17
N GLU A 189 11.54 -3.85 9.90
CA GLU A 189 12.45 -3.73 8.77
C GLU A 189 11.90 -2.73 7.76
N VAL A 190 12.74 -1.79 7.33
CA VAL A 190 12.37 -0.69 6.43
C VAL A 190 13.12 -0.85 5.12
N PHE A 191 12.39 -0.65 4.03
CA PHE A 191 12.88 -0.76 2.65
C PHE A 191 12.70 0.58 1.94
N ALA A 192 13.68 0.96 1.14
CA ALA A 192 13.60 2.15 0.30
C ALA A 192 14.49 2.01 -0.95
N ARG A 193 14.16 2.77 -1.99
CA ARG A 193 15.06 2.94 -3.13
C ARG A 193 16.15 3.93 -2.78
N GLY A 194 17.41 3.56 -2.98
CA GLY A 194 18.56 4.43 -2.82
C GLY A 194 18.77 5.39 -3.99
N ALA A 195 19.80 6.24 -3.90
CA ALA A 195 20.20 7.16 -4.97
C ALA A 195 20.74 6.44 -6.22
N ASP A 196 21.19 5.21 -6.05
CA ASP A 196 21.64 4.29 -7.12
C ASP A 196 20.48 3.53 -7.79
N ASN A 197 19.23 3.82 -7.40
CA ASN A 197 18.00 3.11 -7.76
C ASN A 197 17.94 1.65 -7.32
N ALA A 198 18.86 1.16 -6.49
CA ALA A 198 18.78 -0.17 -5.90
C ALA A 198 17.80 -0.18 -4.72
N LEU A 199 17.32 -1.37 -4.37
CA LEU A 199 16.60 -1.59 -3.12
C LEU A 199 17.60 -1.66 -1.97
N TRP A 200 17.37 -0.86 -0.95
CA TRP A 200 18.12 -0.84 0.29
C TRP A 200 17.21 -1.15 1.47
N HIS A 201 17.75 -1.77 2.53
CA HIS A 201 17.00 -2.08 3.74
C HIS A 201 17.83 -1.87 5.01
N ILE A 202 17.11 -1.68 6.11
CA ILE A 202 17.64 -1.53 7.46
C ILE A 202 16.62 -2.12 8.44
N TRP A 203 17.09 -2.77 9.52
CA TRP A 203 16.19 -3.42 10.48
C TRP A 203 16.62 -3.16 11.93
N GLN A 204 15.65 -3.26 12.84
CA GLN A 204 15.92 -3.21 14.29
C GLN A 204 16.82 -4.38 14.71
N THR A 205 17.80 -4.15 15.61
CA THR A 205 18.72 -5.20 16.08
C THR A 205 18.05 -6.18 17.04
N ALA A 206 16.96 -5.79 17.68
CA ALA A 206 16.07 -6.62 18.48
C ALA A 206 14.63 -6.07 18.36
N PRO A 207 13.58 -6.85 18.71
CA PRO A 207 12.20 -6.34 18.75
C PRO A 207 12.09 -5.05 19.54
N HIS A 208 11.35 -4.06 18.99
CA HIS A 208 11.15 -2.72 19.57
C HIS A 208 12.42 -1.99 20.05
N SER A 209 13.58 -2.38 19.54
CA SER A 209 14.87 -1.74 19.86
C SER A 209 14.99 -0.35 19.23
N GLY A 210 15.57 0.59 19.96
CA GLY A 210 16.02 1.87 19.40
C GLY A 210 17.33 1.75 18.59
N TYR A 211 17.96 0.56 18.55
CA TYR A 211 19.16 0.30 17.76
C TYR A 211 18.82 -0.38 16.45
N TRP A 212 19.47 0.08 15.38
CA TRP A 212 19.24 -0.37 14.01
C TRP A 212 20.52 -0.98 13.44
N SER A 213 20.38 -1.87 12.46
CA SER A 213 21.49 -2.36 11.64
C SER A 213 22.12 -1.22 10.85
N GLY A 214 23.21 -1.47 10.18
CA GLY A 214 23.59 -0.61 9.05
C GLY A 214 22.67 -0.85 7.86
N TRP A 215 22.72 0.06 6.86
CA TRP A 215 22.03 -0.12 5.60
C TRP A 215 22.72 -1.17 4.73
N HIS A 216 21.93 -2.03 4.10
CA HIS A 216 22.39 -3.06 3.20
C HIS A 216 21.64 -2.95 1.85
N SER A 217 22.36 -3.15 0.76
CA SER A 217 21.78 -3.17 -0.57
C SER A 217 21.31 -4.58 -0.94
N LEU A 218 20.10 -4.66 -1.48
CA LEU A 218 19.55 -5.85 -2.12
C LEU A 218 19.64 -5.78 -3.67
N GLY A 219 20.30 -4.73 -4.18
CA GLY A 219 20.48 -4.54 -5.63
C GLY A 219 19.16 -4.24 -6.35
N GLY A 220 19.05 -4.70 -7.60
CA GLY A 220 17.92 -4.37 -8.48
C GLY A 220 18.02 -2.95 -9.05
N VAL A 221 17.09 -2.61 -9.96
CA VAL A 221 16.94 -1.25 -10.49
C VAL A 221 15.47 -0.89 -10.49
N LEU A 222 15.05 -0.12 -9.51
CA LEU A 222 13.67 0.18 -9.21
C LEU A 222 13.19 1.45 -9.91
N SER A 223 11.97 1.41 -10.46
CA SER A 223 11.28 2.59 -11.00
C SER A 223 10.02 2.97 -10.19
N SER A 224 9.69 2.24 -9.13
CA SER A 224 8.61 2.57 -8.19
C SER A 224 9.10 2.58 -6.75
N ASP A 225 8.23 3.00 -5.84
CA ASP A 225 8.37 2.72 -4.42
C ASP A 225 8.31 1.20 -4.18
N PRO A 226 9.05 0.65 -3.22
CA PRO A 226 8.91 -0.74 -2.81
C PRO A 226 7.63 -0.95 -2.00
N VAL A 227 7.07 -2.16 -2.08
CA VAL A 227 5.98 -2.62 -1.22
C VAL A 227 6.39 -3.95 -0.62
N VAL A 228 6.14 -4.15 0.67
CA VAL A 228 6.55 -5.33 1.42
C VAL A 228 5.35 -6.04 2.02
N ALA A 229 5.36 -7.37 1.99
CA ALA A 229 4.40 -8.23 2.68
C ALA A 229 5.12 -9.35 3.42
N ARG A 230 4.45 -9.93 4.41
CA ARG A 230 4.93 -11.11 5.10
C ARG A 230 4.13 -12.33 4.67
N THR A 231 4.81 -13.31 4.13
CA THR A 231 4.26 -14.61 3.75
C THR A 231 3.73 -15.37 4.96
N VAL A 232 2.95 -16.42 4.75
CA VAL A 232 2.37 -17.24 5.83
C VAL A 232 3.44 -17.96 6.66
N ASP A 233 4.58 -18.30 6.05
CA ASP A 233 5.73 -18.91 6.73
C ASP A 233 6.64 -17.88 7.43
N GLY A 234 6.27 -16.59 7.42
CA GLY A 234 6.93 -15.54 8.18
C GLY A 234 8.06 -14.81 7.45
N ARG A 235 8.37 -15.13 6.19
CA ARG A 235 9.36 -14.43 5.38
C ARG A 235 8.82 -13.09 4.89
N LEU A 236 9.67 -12.08 4.80
CA LEU A 236 9.35 -10.86 4.07
C LEU A 236 9.59 -11.04 2.57
N GLU A 237 8.70 -10.48 1.77
CA GLU A 237 8.78 -10.44 0.32
C GLU A 237 8.51 -9.02 -0.16
N VAL A 238 9.39 -8.47 -0.99
CA VAL A 238 9.33 -7.09 -1.50
C VAL A 238 9.04 -7.11 -2.98
N PHE A 239 8.10 -6.28 -3.39
CA PHE A 239 7.64 -6.13 -4.77
C PHE A 239 7.90 -4.71 -5.27
N VAL A 240 8.36 -4.61 -6.52
CA VAL A 240 8.67 -3.33 -7.18
C VAL A 240 8.34 -3.38 -8.67
N ARG A 241 8.16 -2.24 -9.28
CA ARG A 241 8.26 -2.11 -10.73
C ARG A 241 9.73 -1.87 -11.10
N GLY A 242 10.26 -2.67 -12.03
CA GLY A 242 11.57 -2.47 -12.62
C GLY A 242 11.58 -1.36 -13.69
N THR A 243 12.76 -1.03 -14.21
CA THR A 243 12.91 -0.07 -15.32
C THR A 243 12.46 -0.63 -16.67
N ASP A 244 12.25 -1.93 -16.74
CA ASP A 244 11.60 -2.64 -17.85
C ASP A 244 10.07 -2.60 -17.79
N ASN A 245 9.51 -1.88 -16.78
CA ASN A 245 8.11 -1.81 -16.45
C ASN A 245 7.47 -3.15 -16.02
N ALA A 246 8.25 -4.21 -15.81
CA ALA A 246 7.74 -5.47 -15.27
C ALA A 246 7.64 -5.43 -13.74
N LEU A 247 6.78 -6.29 -13.18
CA LEU A 247 6.75 -6.56 -11.75
C LEU A 247 7.93 -7.49 -11.40
N HIS A 248 8.72 -7.07 -10.43
CA HIS A 248 9.81 -7.84 -9.86
C HIS A 248 9.63 -8.05 -8.38
N HIS A 249 10.18 -9.15 -7.86
CA HIS A 249 10.16 -9.44 -6.42
C HIS A 249 11.45 -10.07 -5.93
N ILE A 250 11.67 -9.98 -4.62
CA ILE A 250 12.78 -10.56 -3.87
C ILE A 250 12.28 -10.92 -2.48
N TRP A 251 12.73 -12.04 -1.91
CA TRP A 251 12.22 -12.54 -0.63
C TRP A 251 13.32 -13.06 0.28
N GLN A 252 13.08 -13.05 1.58
CA GLN A 252 13.94 -13.69 2.57
C GLN A 252 13.99 -15.21 2.33
N THR A 253 15.16 -15.83 2.43
CA THR A 253 15.32 -17.29 2.22
C THR A 253 14.79 -18.12 3.39
N ALA A 254 14.65 -17.50 4.57
CA ALA A 254 14.00 -18.05 5.76
C ALA A 254 13.37 -16.90 6.56
N PRO A 255 12.41 -17.14 7.47
CA PRO A 255 11.85 -16.11 8.36
C PRO A 255 12.94 -15.32 9.08
N HIS A 256 12.80 -14.00 9.14
CA HIS A 256 13.73 -13.03 9.73
C HIS A 256 15.21 -13.20 9.34
N SER A 257 15.48 -13.82 8.20
CA SER A 257 16.83 -14.04 7.67
C SER A 257 17.40 -12.77 7.04
N ASN A 258 18.69 -12.53 7.22
CA ASN A 258 19.44 -11.53 6.46
C ASN A 258 19.88 -12.05 5.06
N GLN A 259 19.53 -13.30 4.72
CA GLN A 259 19.76 -13.88 3.40
C GLN A 259 18.53 -13.70 2.55
N TRP A 260 18.72 -13.19 1.34
CA TRP A 260 17.66 -12.91 0.38
C TRP A 260 17.86 -13.76 -0.88
N SER A 261 16.77 -14.02 -1.59
CA SER A 261 16.79 -14.65 -2.91
C SER A 261 17.53 -13.77 -3.93
N ASN A 262 17.70 -14.26 -5.14
CA ASN A 262 17.92 -13.39 -6.28
C ASN A 262 16.60 -12.71 -6.68
N TRP A 263 16.69 -11.57 -7.39
CA TRP A 263 15.55 -10.94 -8.03
C TRP A 263 14.89 -11.86 -9.04
N ALA A 264 13.58 -11.96 -9.01
CA ALA A 264 12.78 -12.68 -9.98
C ALA A 264 11.76 -11.73 -10.62
N SER A 265 11.49 -11.93 -11.90
CA SER A 265 10.49 -11.18 -12.65
C SER A 265 9.19 -11.97 -12.69
N LEU A 266 8.08 -11.30 -12.42
CA LEU A 266 6.71 -11.78 -12.62
C LEU A 266 6.13 -11.26 -13.95
N GLY A 267 6.94 -10.56 -14.75
CA GLY A 267 6.53 -10.00 -16.04
C GLY A 267 5.49 -8.91 -15.93
N GLY A 268 4.62 -8.84 -16.94
CA GLY A 268 3.63 -7.78 -17.10
C GLY A 268 4.24 -6.47 -17.61
N VAL A 269 3.37 -5.55 -18.05
CA VAL A 269 3.75 -4.16 -18.33
C VAL A 269 2.87 -3.27 -17.45
N ILE A 270 3.44 -2.76 -16.37
CA ILE A 270 2.70 -2.07 -15.31
C ILE A 270 3.07 -0.58 -15.24
N THR A 271 2.10 0.24 -14.84
CA THR A 271 2.22 1.71 -14.82
C THR A 271 2.03 2.30 -13.42
N SER A 272 1.91 1.46 -12.39
CA SER A 272 1.83 1.88 -11.00
C SER A 272 2.90 1.18 -10.15
N ALA A 273 3.14 1.66 -8.94
CA ALA A 273 3.67 0.80 -7.90
C ALA A 273 2.66 -0.34 -7.63
N PRO A 274 3.12 -1.53 -7.22
CA PRO A 274 2.24 -2.62 -6.84
C PRO A 274 1.54 -2.34 -5.51
N ALA A 275 0.40 -3.00 -5.28
CA ALA A 275 -0.19 -3.18 -3.97
C ALA A 275 -0.24 -4.68 -3.66
N VAL A 276 0.15 -5.09 -2.48
CA VAL A 276 0.23 -6.49 -2.08
C VAL A 276 -0.59 -6.75 -0.83
N VAL A 277 -1.25 -7.89 -0.79
CA VAL A 277 -2.02 -8.34 0.37
C VAL A 277 -1.91 -9.86 0.51
N LYS A 278 -2.08 -10.34 1.73
CA LYS A 278 -2.19 -11.75 2.00
C LYS A 278 -3.67 -12.15 2.02
N ASN A 279 -4.04 -13.08 1.15
CA ASN A 279 -5.35 -13.70 1.11
C ASN A 279 -5.62 -14.50 2.41
N SER A 280 -6.88 -14.79 2.67
CA SER A 280 -7.30 -15.57 3.85
C SER A 280 -6.76 -17.00 3.89
N ASP A 281 -6.35 -17.56 2.74
CA ASP A 281 -5.67 -18.85 2.64
C ASP A 281 -4.13 -18.76 2.81
N GLY A 282 -3.61 -17.55 3.06
CA GLY A 282 -2.19 -17.28 3.29
C GLY A 282 -1.36 -16.96 2.06
N ARG A 283 -1.91 -17.08 0.84
CA ARG A 283 -1.22 -16.72 -0.41
C ARG A 283 -1.13 -15.21 -0.56
N LEU A 284 -0.01 -14.72 -1.08
CA LEU A 284 0.11 -13.32 -1.48
C LEU A 284 -0.57 -13.10 -2.83
N GLU A 285 -1.21 -11.95 -2.95
CA GLU A 285 -1.82 -11.46 -4.18
C GLU A 285 -1.38 -10.01 -4.43
N VAL A 286 -0.97 -9.71 -5.65
CA VAL A 286 -0.42 -8.42 -6.06
C VAL A 286 -1.32 -7.80 -7.11
N PHE A 287 -1.64 -6.52 -6.93
CA PHE A 287 -2.49 -5.72 -7.80
C PHE A 287 -1.68 -4.58 -8.40
N VAL A 288 -1.91 -4.30 -9.68
CA VAL A 288 -1.23 -3.24 -10.42
C VAL A 288 -2.16 -2.58 -11.43
N ARG A 289 -1.86 -1.36 -11.81
CA ARG A 289 -2.40 -0.77 -13.02
C ARG A 289 -1.53 -1.17 -14.21
N GLY A 290 -2.15 -1.81 -15.20
CA GLY A 290 -1.47 -2.20 -16.45
C GLY A 290 -1.30 -1.02 -17.41
N ALA A 291 -0.52 -1.27 -18.48
CA ALA A 291 -0.24 -0.30 -19.54
C ALA A 291 -1.21 -0.42 -20.74
N ASN A 292 -2.27 -1.23 -20.61
CA ASN A 292 -3.27 -1.32 -21.67
C ASN A 292 -3.97 0.04 -21.91
N LYS A 293 -4.61 0.20 -23.05
CA LYS A 293 -5.24 1.47 -23.47
C LYS A 293 -6.20 2.05 -22.43
N GLU A 294 -6.84 1.19 -21.63
CA GLU A 294 -7.83 1.57 -20.62
C GLU A 294 -7.20 1.76 -19.22
N LEU A 295 -5.89 1.49 -19.07
CA LEU A 295 -5.20 1.53 -17.78
C LEU A 295 -5.92 0.69 -16.72
N SER A 296 -6.21 -0.56 -17.05
CA SER A 296 -7.03 -1.45 -16.24
C SER A 296 -6.29 -2.01 -15.03
N LEU A 297 -7.05 -2.53 -14.07
CA LEU A 297 -6.54 -3.29 -12.95
C LEU A 297 -6.19 -4.70 -13.38
N TYR A 298 -4.99 -5.13 -13.06
CA TYR A 298 -4.51 -6.51 -13.18
C TYR A 298 -4.07 -7.05 -11.84
N HIS A 299 -4.15 -8.36 -11.68
CA HIS A 299 -3.63 -9.03 -10.50
C HIS A 299 -2.92 -10.35 -10.84
N ILE A 300 -2.07 -10.79 -9.93
CA ILE A 300 -1.33 -12.04 -9.97
C ILE A 300 -1.20 -12.57 -8.53
N TRP A 301 -1.31 -13.88 -8.33
CA TRP A 301 -1.29 -14.49 -6.99
C TRP A 301 -0.37 -15.70 -6.92
N GLN A 302 0.09 -16.02 -5.73
CA GLN A 302 0.83 -17.25 -5.48
C GLN A 302 -0.09 -18.47 -5.72
N ASN A 303 0.41 -19.49 -6.43
CA ASN A 303 -0.36 -20.73 -6.66
C ASN A 303 -0.51 -21.54 -5.37
N ASP A 304 0.48 -21.47 -4.50
CA ASP A 304 0.46 -21.98 -3.13
C ASP A 304 1.34 -21.13 -2.21
N THR A 305 1.28 -21.38 -0.92
CA THR A 305 1.97 -20.58 0.11
C THR A 305 3.47 -20.86 0.23
N HIS A 306 4.03 -21.84 -0.49
CA HIS A 306 5.39 -22.36 -0.26
C HIS A 306 6.25 -22.48 -1.51
N SER A 307 5.68 -22.69 -2.70
CA SER A 307 6.44 -23.07 -3.90
C SER A 307 7.16 -21.91 -4.59
N GLY A 308 6.84 -20.69 -4.28
CA GLY A 308 7.32 -19.52 -5.03
C GLY A 308 6.77 -19.44 -6.47
N SER A 309 5.80 -20.28 -6.81
CA SER A 309 5.11 -20.31 -8.10
C SER A 309 3.95 -19.32 -8.09
N TRP A 310 3.78 -18.60 -9.19
CA TRP A 310 2.76 -17.58 -9.36
C TRP A 310 1.79 -17.94 -10.48
N SER A 311 0.57 -17.43 -10.43
CA SER A 311 -0.42 -17.53 -11.51
C SER A 311 0.05 -16.78 -12.76
N GLY A 312 -0.70 -16.86 -13.84
CA GLY A 312 -0.65 -15.85 -14.90
C GLY A 312 -1.34 -14.56 -14.45
N TRP A 313 -1.11 -13.46 -15.19
CA TRP A 313 -1.82 -12.20 -14.98
C TRP A 313 -3.29 -12.34 -15.32
N ALA A 314 -4.16 -11.84 -14.47
CA ALA A 314 -5.60 -11.79 -14.69
C ALA A 314 -6.11 -10.34 -14.71
N LEU A 315 -7.04 -10.05 -15.62
CA LEU A 315 -7.61 -8.73 -15.84
C LEU A 315 -8.87 -8.55 -14.99
N LEU A 316 -8.95 -7.43 -14.26
CA LEU A 316 -10.15 -6.99 -13.51
C LEU A 316 -10.81 -5.77 -14.14
N ASN A 317 -10.36 -5.35 -15.34
CA ASN A 317 -10.88 -4.18 -16.06
C ASN A 317 -10.77 -2.87 -15.26
N GLY A 318 -11.65 -1.91 -15.53
CA GLY A 318 -11.66 -0.57 -14.95
C GLY A 318 -10.80 0.41 -15.76
N GLY A 319 -11.06 1.70 -15.57
CA GLY A 319 -10.27 2.79 -16.15
C GLY A 319 -9.61 3.58 -15.01
N LEU A 320 -8.40 3.19 -14.63
CA LEU A 320 -7.75 3.66 -13.44
C LEU A 320 -6.93 4.93 -13.68
N THR A 321 -7.10 5.93 -12.81
CA THR A 321 -6.26 7.15 -12.79
C THR A 321 -5.27 7.18 -11.62
N SER A 322 -5.24 6.12 -10.79
CA SER A 322 -4.23 5.88 -9.76
C SER A 322 -3.74 4.44 -9.79
N GLY A 323 -2.69 4.12 -9.04
CA GLY A 323 -2.41 2.76 -8.63
C GLY A 323 -3.47 2.25 -7.65
N PRO A 324 -3.52 0.93 -7.40
CA PRO A 324 -4.42 0.33 -6.44
C PRO A 324 -3.93 0.47 -4.99
N ASP A 325 -4.88 0.41 -4.05
CA ASP A 325 -4.69 0.09 -2.65
C ASP A 325 -5.59 -1.12 -2.33
N VAL A 326 -5.19 -1.99 -1.42
CA VAL A 326 -5.89 -3.25 -1.14
C VAL A 326 -5.88 -3.57 0.35
N THR A 327 -6.96 -4.18 0.82
CA THR A 327 -7.05 -4.74 2.18
C THR A 327 -7.93 -5.99 2.19
N THR A 328 -7.99 -6.66 3.34
CA THR A 328 -8.85 -7.82 3.57
C THR A 328 -10.06 -7.39 4.40
N ASN A 329 -11.26 -7.74 3.97
CA ASN A 329 -12.49 -7.60 4.75
C ASN A 329 -12.49 -8.55 5.96
N ALA A 330 -13.34 -8.29 6.95
CA ALA A 330 -13.47 -9.12 8.15
C ALA A 330 -13.88 -10.59 7.84
N ASP A 331 -14.52 -10.82 6.71
CA ASP A 331 -14.91 -12.17 6.23
C ASP A 331 -13.81 -12.84 5.38
N GLY A 332 -12.63 -12.22 5.24
CA GLY A 332 -11.50 -12.76 4.52
C GLY A 332 -11.47 -12.48 3.00
N ARG A 333 -12.45 -11.76 2.47
CA ARG A 333 -12.45 -11.31 1.07
C ARG A 333 -11.52 -10.12 0.89
N LEU A 334 -10.83 -10.06 -0.23
CA LEU A 334 -10.05 -8.89 -0.62
C LEU A 334 -10.98 -7.81 -1.18
N ASP A 335 -10.61 -6.54 -0.92
CA ASP A 335 -11.25 -5.36 -1.45
C ASP A 335 -10.17 -4.40 -1.99
N VAL A 336 -10.27 -4.01 -3.26
CA VAL A 336 -9.28 -3.21 -3.98
C VAL A 336 -9.89 -1.85 -4.31
N PHE A 337 -9.15 -0.79 -4.00
CA PHE A 337 -9.56 0.60 -4.14
C PHE A 337 -8.69 1.31 -5.16
N VAL A 338 -9.32 2.06 -6.07
CA VAL A 338 -8.66 2.85 -7.11
C VAL A 338 -9.38 4.16 -7.34
N ARG A 339 -8.66 5.17 -7.78
CA ARG A 339 -9.29 6.34 -8.37
C ARG A 339 -9.59 6.06 -9.84
N GLY A 340 -10.80 6.36 -10.27
CA GLY A 340 -11.26 6.25 -11.65
C GLY A 340 -11.69 7.59 -12.24
N GLY A 341 -12.60 7.53 -13.20
CA GLY A 341 -13.15 8.70 -13.87
C GLY A 341 -13.78 9.69 -12.89
N GLY A 342 -13.68 10.99 -13.20
CA GLY A 342 -14.20 12.07 -12.36
C GLY A 342 -13.44 12.24 -11.02
N ASN A 343 -12.28 11.63 -10.88
CA ASN A 343 -11.51 11.58 -9.63
C ASN A 343 -12.24 10.92 -8.45
N ALA A 344 -13.30 10.15 -8.74
CA ALA A 344 -14.02 9.40 -7.72
C ALA A 344 -13.24 8.14 -7.30
N LEU A 345 -13.46 7.70 -6.08
CA LEU A 345 -12.97 6.41 -5.59
C LEU A 345 -13.92 5.31 -6.05
N TYR A 346 -13.35 4.25 -6.58
CA TYR A 346 -14.05 3.01 -6.93
C TYR A 346 -13.42 1.85 -6.18
N HIS A 347 -14.20 0.80 -6.00
CA HIS A 347 -13.68 -0.46 -5.45
C HIS A 347 -14.30 -1.67 -6.14
N ILE A 348 -13.60 -2.80 -6.00
CA ILE A 348 -13.99 -4.12 -6.48
C ILE A 348 -13.52 -5.14 -5.44
N TRP A 349 -14.35 -6.14 -5.15
CA TRP A 349 -14.06 -7.10 -4.09
C TRP A 349 -14.28 -8.54 -4.54
N GLN A 350 -13.59 -9.48 -3.90
CA GLN A 350 -13.83 -10.91 -4.09
C GLN A 350 -15.26 -11.28 -3.67
N THR A 351 -15.95 -12.15 -4.43
CA THR A 351 -17.31 -12.60 -4.10
C THR A 351 -17.34 -13.61 -2.96
N ALA A 352 -16.23 -14.29 -2.70
CA ALA A 352 -15.97 -15.16 -1.56
C ALA A 352 -14.48 -15.09 -1.18
N PRO A 353 -14.08 -15.43 0.05
CA PRO A 353 -12.67 -15.49 0.45
C PRO A 353 -11.83 -16.32 -0.54
N HIS A 354 -10.64 -15.83 -0.87
CA HIS A 354 -9.67 -16.41 -1.84
C HIS A 354 -10.27 -16.87 -3.19
N SER A 355 -11.41 -16.31 -3.57
CA SER A 355 -12.06 -16.56 -4.86
C SER A 355 -11.39 -15.79 -5.99
N ASN A 356 -11.32 -16.42 -7.18
CA ASN A 356 -10.96 -15.73 -8.43
C ASN A 356 -12.17 -15.02 -9.07
N GLN A 357 -13.33 -15.02 -8.42
CA GLN A 357 -14.51 -14.28 -8.86
C GLN A 357 -14.62 -12.96 -8.11
N TRP A 358 -14.87 -11.91 -8.84
CA TRP A 358 -14.93 -10.55 -8.35
C TRP A 358 -16.30 -9.92 -8.61
N SER A 359 -16.65 -8.95 -7.80
CA SER A 359 -17.85 -8.13 -7.99
C SER A 359 -17.73 -7.28 -9.27
N ASP A 360 -18.81 -6.59 -9.61
CA ASP A 360 -18.70 -5.42 -10.48
C ASP A 360 -18.04 -4.25 -9.74
N TRP A 361 -17.50 -3.29 -10.50
CA TRP A 361 -16.97 -2.05 -9.97
C TRP A 361 -18.07 -1.20 -9.33
N ALA A 362 -17.85 -0.78 -8.09
CA ALA A 362 -18.75 0.12 -7.39
C ALA A 362 -18.06 1.47 -7.10
N SER A 363 -18.80 2.55 -7.27
CA SER A 363 -18.30 3.89 -6.96
C SER A 363 -18.60 4.26 -5.51
N LEU A 364 -17.58 4.73 -4.81
CA LEU A 364 -17.71 5.37 -3.49
C LEU A 364 -17.82 6.89 -3.59
N GLY A 365 -17.83 7.42 -4.83
CA GLY A 365 -17.89 8.86 -5.07
C GLY A 365 -16.66 9.61 -4.58
N GLY A 366 -16.87 10.85 -4.14
CA GLY A 366 -15.81 11.76 -3.72
C GLY A 366 -15.08 12.42 -4.90
N THR A 367 -14.18 13.34 -4.60
CA THR A 367 -13.26 13.94 -5.57
C THR A 367 -11.88 13.94 -4.93
N LEU A 368 -11.12 12.88 -5.20
CA LEU A 368 -9.81 12.66 -4.59
C LEU A 368 -8.69 13.14 -5.51
N ILE A 369 -7.66 13.69 -4.90
CA ILE A 369 -6.44 14.13 -5.60
C ILE A 369 -5.25 13.26 -5.21
N ASP A 370 -4.24 13.27 -6.07
CA ASP A 370 -2.91 12.77 -5.69
C ASP A 370 -2.18 13.88 -4.94
N ALA A 371 -2.15 13.75 -3.61
CA ALA A 371 -1.55 14.77 -2.76
C ALA A 371 -0.03 14.91 -2.95
N SER A 372 0.64 13.90 -3.51
CA SER A 372 2.07 13.99 -3.84
C SER A 372 2.35 14.95 -5.00
N ALA A 373 1.32 15.29 -5.79
CA ALA A 373 1.39 16.27 -6.88
C ALA A 373 1.19 17.72 -6.41
N ILE A 374 0.83 17.94 -5.15
CA ILE A 374 0.71 19.28 -4.54
C ILE A 374 2.14 19.84 -4.35
N LYS A 375 2.43 20.94 -5.02
CA LYS A 375 3.72 21.63 -4.92
C LYS A 375 3.69 22.71 -3.84
#